data_d226a1ef5e4d2b621ad0e7b105d70b31
#
_entry.id   d226a1ef5e4d2b621ad0e7b105d70b31
#
_cell.length_a   1.000
_cell.length_b   1.000
_cell.length_c   1.000
_cell.angle_alpha   90.00
_cell.angle_beta   90.00
_cell.angle_gamma   90.00
#
_symmetry.space_group_name_H-M   'P 1'
#
loop_
_entity.id
_entity.type
_entity.pdbx_description
1 polymer ?
#
loop_
_entity_poly.entity_id
_entity_poly.type
_entity_poly.pdbx_seq_one_letter_code
_entity_poly.pdbx_strand_id
1 'polypeptide(L)'
;DKTSEWRTGINICQKFDDAPSVYFIPQIPNMGDYYRWWQKAKLFAWEKMLRLAFVSGKINPNKVYFFGISEGGYGSQRLASFYADYLAAAGPMAGGEPLKNAPVENCRNIAFSLLTGANDRGFYRNKLTQRTKDEFDKLEKANPGNFIHRIELIPGMGHGIDYKLTTPWLKQYTRNPYPKHVSWENFEMDGLYRNGFYNLFVEERSNDDTQSRTHYEMDIQENNISLKIDLVTYKATEIDPNWGIELDFEKSYQPATKGKVIIYLNDKLVDLNKEITLVVNGKEAFKGKVKPQLKNMVNSCAAFFDPERIYPAAIEVNIADLQ
;
A
#
# COMPACT_ATOMS: atom_id res chain seq x y z
N ASP A 1 2.50 14.49 30.73
CA ASP A 1 2.84 13.73 29.55
C ASP A 1 4.34 13.68 29.39
N LYS A 2 4.95 12.52 29.65
CA LYS A 2 6.42 12.43 29.72
C LYS A 2 7.09 12.24 28.35
N THR A 3 6.34 11.79 27.37
CA THR A 3 6.83 11.57 26.01
C THR A 3 5.86 12.16 25.03
N SER A 4 6.35 12.97 24.15
CA SER A 4 5.57 13.51 23.05
C SER A 4 6.25 13.12 21.77
N GLU A 5 5.64 12.20 21.02
CA GLU A 5 6.09 11.82 19.68
C GLU A 5 6.16 13.06 18.80
N TRP A 6 5.22 14.00 18.98
CA TRP A 6 5.22 15.27 18.29
C TRP A 6 6.48 16.08 18.56
N ARG A 7 6.88 16.24 19.85
CA ARG A 7 8.10 16.97 20.22
C ARG A 7 9.36 16.28 19.67
N THR A 8 9.43 14.97 19.81
CA THR A 8 10.53 14.17 19.26
C THR A 8 10.56 14.26 17.74
N GLY A 9 9.41 14.13 17.09
CA GLY A 9 9.27 14.23 15.65
C GLY A 9 9.72 15.59 15.11
N ILE A 10 9.32 16.70 15.72
CA ILE A 10 9.78 18.05 15.31
C ILE A 10 11.31 18.13 15.40
N ASN A 11 11.92 17.69 16.50
CA ASN A 11 13.37 17.75 16.67
C ASN A 11 14.11 16.91 15.61
N ILE A 12 13.52 15.81 15.15
CA ILE A 12 14.09 14.98 14.09
C ILE A 12 13.86 15.63 12.71
N CYS A 13 12.65 16.08 12.42
CA CYS A 13 12.29 16.65 11.13
C CYS A 13 13.11 17.91 10.80
N GLN A 14 13.45 18.73 11.78
CA GLN A 14 14.33 19.90 11.61
C GLN A 14 15.75 19.55 11.14
N LYS A 15 16.14 18.28 11.21
CA LYS A 15 17.46 17.80 10.78
C LYS A 15 17.47 17.21 9.38
N PHE A 16 16.31 17.07 8.75
CA PHE A 16 16.21 16.52 7.39
C PHE A 16 16.42 17.62 6.35
N ASP A 17 17.14 17.28 5.29
CA ASP A 17 17.35 18.15 4.13
C ASP A 17 16.36 17.83 3.01
N ASP A 18 15.09 18.14 3.26
CA ASP A 18 14.00 17.83 2.36
C ASP A 18 13.02 19.00 2.10
N ALA A 19 13.38 20.19 2.53
CA ALA A 19 12.54 21.39 2.33
C ALA A 19 12.33 21.70 0.82
N PRO A 20 11.18 22.29 0.45
CA PRO A 20 10.03 22.59 1.30
C PRO A 20 9.17 21.35 1.57
N SER A 21 8.85 21.09 2.84
CA SER A 21 8.04 19.95 3.25
C SER A 21 7.04 20.34 4.36
N VAL A 22 5.86 19.73 4.33
CA VAL A 22 4.88 19.82 5.41
C VAL A 22 4.85 18.47 6.14
N TYR A 23 5.11 18.50 7.43
CA TYR A 23 5.07 17.31 8.27
C TYR A 23 3.76 17.23 9.04
N PHE A 24 3.15 16.06 9.01
CA PHE A 24 2.11 15.68 9.95
C PHE A 24 2.67 14.65 10.92
N ILE A 25 2.76 15.03 12.20
CA ILE A 25 3.32 14.22 13.26
C ILE A 25 2.20 13.96 14.26
N PRO A 26 1.54 12.80 14.21
CA PRO A 26 0.46 12.50 15.13
C PRO A 26 0.98 12.17 16.53
N GLN A 27 0.18 12.50 17.54
CA GLN A 27 0.38 12.03 18.90
C GLN A 27 -0.43 10.75 19.10
N ILE A 28 0.20 9.68 19.55
CA ILE A 28 -0.52 8.49 19.99
C ILE A 28 -0.94 8.71 21.46
N PRO A 29 -2.24 8.71 21.77
CA PRO A 29 -2.67 8.64 23.16
C PRO A 29 -2.25 7.27 23.73
N ASN A 30 -1.67 7.29 24.92
CA ASN A 30 -1.36 6.06 25.66
C ASN A 30 -2.68 5.45 26.18
N MET A 31 -3.22 4.52 25.42
CA MET A 31 -4.50 3.84 25.69
C MET A 31 -4.28 2.38 26.09
N GLY A 32 -3.41 2.13 27.05
CA GLY A 32 -3.09 0.78 27.54
C GLY A 32 -1.91 0.14 26.79
N ASP A 33 -1.76 -1.17 26.97
CA ASP A 33 -0.55 -1.92 26.57
C ASP A 33 -0.37 -2.13 25.07
N TYR A 34 -1.38 -1.83 24.28
CA TYR A 34 -1.43 -2.14 22.83
C TYR A 34 -1.85 -0.93 21.99
N TYR A 35 -1.01 0.06 21.90
CA TYR A 35 -1.21 1.10 20.90
C TYR A 35 -0.26 0.90 19.72
N ARG A 36 -0.80 0.97 18.52
CA ARG A 36 -0.05 0.79 17.27
C ARG A 36 -0.54 1.79 16.22
N TRP A 37 0.34 2.18 15.31
CA TRP A 37 0.02 3.15 14.26
C TRP A 37 -1.04 2.67 13.28
N TRP A 38 -1.29 1.38 13.20
CA TRP A 38 -2.25 0.73 12.31
C TRP A 38 -3.57 0.33 12.98
N GLN A 39 -3.83 0.74 14.19
CA GLN A 39 -5.13 0.51 14.82
C GLN A 39 -6.25 1.30 14.12
N LYS A 40 -7.45 0.78 14.13
CA LYS A 40 -8.66 1.32 13.46
C LYS A 40 -8.85 2.82 13.68
N ALA A 41 -8.71 3.30 14.89
CA ALA A 41 -8.84 4.73 15.21
C ALA A 41 -7.77 5.58 14.51
N LYS A 42 -6.55 5.05 14.34
CA LYS A 42 -5.45 5.73 13.63
C LYS A 42 -5.64 5.66 12.13
N LEU A 43 -6.14 4.55 11.60
CA LEU A 43 -6.49 4.45 10.18
C LEU A 43 -7.49 5.53 9.79
N PHE A 44 -8.52 5.74 10.60
CA PHE A 44 -9.44 6.86 10.41
C PHE A 44 -8.73 8.23 10.42
N ALA A 45 -7.79 8.43 11.33
CA ALA A 45 -7.02 9.68 11.42
C ALA A 45 -6.14 9.90 10.19
N TRP A 46 -5.46 8.85 9.68
CA TRP A 46 -4.67 8.90 8.46
C TRP A 46 -5.53 9.28 7.25
N GLU A 47 -6.67 8.62 7.05
CA GLU A 47 -7.58 8.93 5.95
C GLU A 47 -8.13 10.34 6.05
N LYS A 48 -8.57 10.75 7.22
CA LYS A 48 -9.07 12.11 7.45
C LYS A 48 -8.00 13.16 7.16
N MET A 49 -6.77 12.91 7.57
CA MET A 49 -5.64 13.81 7.32
C MET A 49 -5.37 13.94 5.81
N LEU A 50 -5.30 12.82 5.08
CA LEU A 50 -5.10 12.83 3.63
C LEU A 50 -6.22 13.62 2.92
N ARG A 51 -7.48 13.38 3.29
CA ARG A 51 -8.64 14.11 2.74
C ARG A 51 -8.55 15.60 3.00
N LEU A 52 -8.25 16.02 4.22
CA LEU A 52 -8.09 17.44 4.56
C LEU A 52 -6.89 18.08 3.85
N ALA A 53 -5.79 17.35 3.72
CA ALA A 53 -4.62 17.82 2.98
C ALA A 53 -4.97 18.11 1.52
N PHE A 54 -5.66 17.20 0.85
CA PHE A 54 -6.06 17.38 -0.56
C PHE A 54 -7.08 18.48 -0.75
N VAL A 55 -8.10 18.57 0.11
CA VAL A 55 -9.10 19.66 0.06
C VAL A 55 -8.46 21.04 0.29
N SER A 56 -7.38 21.12 1.06
CA SER A 56 -6.69 22.40 1.30
C SER A 56 -6.13 23.04 0.03
N GLY A 57 -5.90 22.25 -1.03
CA GLY A 57 -5.23 22.66 -2.27
C GLY A 57 -3.76 23.10 -2.11
N LYS A 58 -3.20 22.92 -0.90
CA LYS A 58 -1.82 23.33 -0.59
C LYS A 58 -0.81 22.17 -0.68
N ILE A 59 -1.30 20.95 -0.74
CA ILE A 59 -0.49 19.75 -0.80
C ILE A 59 -0.58 19.14 -2.19
N ASN A 60 0.56 18.80 -2.76
CA ASN A 60 0.61 18.05 -4.01
C ASN A 60 0.20 16.59 -3.73
N PRO A 61 -0.95 16.09 -4.27
CA PRO A 61 -1.43 14.73 -4.01
C PRO A 61 -0.48 13.65 -4.52
N ASN A 62 0.42 13.99 -5.44
CA ASN A 62 1.40 13.06 -6.00
C ASN A 62 2.76 13.11 -5.27
N LYS A 63 2.85 13.85 -4.14
CA LYS A 63 4.05 13.93 -3.29
C LYS A 63 3.71 13.69 -1.82
N VAL A 64 3.07 12.58 -1.54
CA VAL A 64 2.75 12.13 -0.18
C VAL A 64 3.69 10.98 0.18
N TYR A 65 4.27 11.05 1.38
CA TYR A 65 5.27 10.09 1.87
C TYR A 65 4.93 9.66 3.29
N PHE A 66 5.04 8.35 3.56
CA PHE A 66 4.99 7.84 4.92
C PHE A 66 6.38 7.38 5.35
N PHE A 67 6.78 7.77 6.54
CA PHE A 67 8.03 7.28 7.14
C PHE A 67 7.92 7.27 8.66
N GLY A 68 8.81 6.54 9.30
CA GLY A 68 8.86 6.47 10.74
C GLY A 68 10.06 5.67 11.24
N ILE A 69 10.35 5.82 12.53
CA ILE A 69 11.51 5.22 13.18
C ILE A 69 11.02 4.27 14.26
N SER A 70 11.65 3.10 14.40
CA SER A 70 11.34 2.11 15.45
C SER A 70 9.87 1.68 15.40
N GLU A 71 9.04 1.98 16.39
CA GLU A 71 7.60 1.74 16.34
C GLU A 71 6.93 2.44 15.13
N GLY A 72 7.38 3.66 14.80
CA GLY A 72 6.97 4.34 13.58
C GLY A 72 7.49 3.65 12.30
N GLY A 73 8.60 2.92 12.37
CA GLY A 73 9.12 2.08 11.29
C GLY A 73 8.19 0.91 10.98
N TYR A 74 7.74 0.17 12.01
CA TYR A 74 6.72 -0.86 11.85
C TYR A 74 5.42 -0.28 11.27
N GLY A 75 4.94 0.83 11.85
CA GLY A 75 3.73 1.50 11.40
C GLY A 75 3.83 1.95 9.95
N SER A 76 4.90 2.63 9.56
CA SER A 76 5.07 3.13 8.20
C SER A 76 5.23 2.00 7.18
N GLN A 77 5.81 0.85 7.54
CA GLN A 77 5.90 -0.32 6.67
C GLN A 77 4.52 -0.91 6.38
N ARG A 78 3.70 -1.14 7.42
CA ARG A 78 2.32 -1.63 7.25
C ARG A 78 1.44 -0.63 6.48
N LEU A 79 1.49 0.64 6.88
CA LEU A 79 0.71 1.70 6.25
C LEU A 79 1.12 1.94 4.79
N ALA A 80 2.41 1.75 4.44
CA ALA A 80 2.87 1.81 3.07
C ALA A 80 2.19 0.77 2.20
N SER A 81 2.13 -0.48 2.66
CA SER A 81 1.44 -1.55 1.95
C SER A 81 -0.08 -1.33 1.88
N PHE A 82 -0.68 -0.77 2.93
CA PHE A 82 -2.13 -0.56 3.01
C PHE A 82 -2.60 0.66 2.20
N TYR A 83 -1.80 1.74 2.13
CA TYR A 83 -2.13 3.00 1.46
C TYR A 83 -1.22 3.32 0.26
N ALA A 84 -0.58 2.34 -0.34
CA ALA A 84 0.37 2.55 -1.44
C ALA A 84 -0.19 3.42 -2.57
N ASP A 85 -1.47 3.27 -2.87
CA ASP A 85 -2.17 4.03 -3.91
C ASP A 85 -2.27 5.55 -3.64
N TYR A 86 -1.98 6.02 -2.42
CA TYR A 86 -1.87 7.45 -2.08
C TYR A 86 -0.43 7.95 -2.03
N LEU A 87 0.56 7.06 -2.04
CA LEU A 87 1.94 7.42 -1.74
C LEU A 87 2.81 7.54 -3.00
N ALA A 88 3.75 8.47 -2.96
CA ALA A 88 4.87 8.52 -3.89
C ALA A 88 5.99 7.58 -3.44
N ALA A 89 6.24 7.55 -2.13
CA ALA A 89 7.24 6.67 -1.53
C ALA A 89 6.97 6.44 -0.03
N ALA A 90 7.59 5.41 0.52
CA ALA A 90 7.62 5.13 1.96
C ALA A 90 9.02 4.87 2.47
N GLY A 91 9.27 5.24 3.74
CA GLY A 91 10.60 5.18 4.35
C GLY A 91 10.60 4.68 5.79
N PRO A 92 10.19 3.43 6.06
CA PRO A 92 10.41 2.84 7.37
C PRO A 92 11.89 2.77 7.75
N MET A 93 12.20 2.99 9.03
CA MET A 93 13.55 2.97 9.57
C MET A 93 13.58 2.22 10.89
N ALA A 94 14.59 1.37 11.08
CA ALA A 94 14.77 0.56 12.29
C ALA A 94 13.47 -0.20 12.69
N GLY A 95 12.72 -0.63 11.70
CA GLY A 95 11.54 -1.48 11.78
C GLY A 95 11.83 -2.87 11.23
N GLY A 96 10.81 -3.64 10.99
CA GLY A 96 10.88 -4.97 10.39
C GLY A 96 9.57 -5.72 10.62
N GLU A 97 8.72 -5.73 9.60
CA GLU A 97 7.45 -6.44 9.64
C GLU A 97 7.54 -7.77 8.89
N PRO A 98 6.89 -8.83 9.37
CA PRO A 98 6.63 -10.00 8.57
C PRO A 98 5.92 -9.64 7.26
N LEU A 99 6.26 -10.30 6.16
CA LEU A 99 5.65 -10.05 4.83
C LEU A 99 4.12 -10.19 4.84
N LYS A 100 3.58 -11.05 5.70
CA LYS A 100 2.13 -11.19 5.91
C LYS A 100 1.48 -9.89 6.41
N ASN A 101 2.18 -9.09 7.21
CA ASN A 101 1.67 -7.86 7.79
C ASN A 101 1.83 -6.64 6.86
N ALA A 102 2.76 -6.72 5.92
CA ALA A 102 3.08 -5.68 4.97
C ALA A 102 3.43 -6.30 3.61
N PRO A 103 2.44 -6.80 2.85
CA PRO A 103 2.66 -7.42 1.54
C PRO A 103 3.42 -6.50 0.60
N VAL A 104 4.55 -6.97 0.07
CA VAL A 104 5.43 -6.19 -0.81
C VAL A 104 4.75 -5.91 -2.16
N GLU A 105 3.90 -6.81 -2.63
CA GLU A 105 3.18 -6.71 -3.89
C GLU A 105 2.40 -5.40 -4.01
N ASN A 106 1.85 -4.91 -2.89
CA ASN A 106 1.11 -3.65 -2.84
C ASN A 106 2.01 -2.42 -3.12
N CYS A 107 3.31 -2.56 -2.93
CA CYS A 107 4.29 -1.49 -3.14
C CYS A 107 4.84 -1.43 -4.58
N ARG A 108 4.25 -2.16 -5.54
CA ARG A 108 4.69 -2.19 -6.95
C ARG A 108 4.97 -0.82 -7.54
N ASN A 109 4.10 0.14 -7.29
CA ASN A 109 4.07 1.45 -7.96
C ASN A 109 4.57 2.61 -7.09
N ILE A 110 5.17 2.32 -5.93
CA ILE A 110 5.78 3.33 -5.06
C ILE A 110 7.27 3.04 -4.88
N ALA A 111 8.03 4.06 -4.54
CA ALA A 111 9.41 3.84 -4.09
C ALA A 111 9.43 3.48 -2.60
N PHE A 112 10.25 2.51 -2.21
CA PHE A 112 10.29 1.98 -0.85
C PHE A 112 11.71 1.98 -0.28
N SER A 113 11.92 2.66 0.85
CA SER A 113 13.19 2.66 1.56
C SER A 113 13.03 2.03 2.93
N LEU A 114 13.86 1.04 3.26
CA LEU A 114 13.89 0.46 4.60
C LEU A 114 15.36 0.37 5.06
N LEU A 115 15.70 1.14 6.10
CA LEU A 115 17.03 1.16 6.67
C LEU A 115 16.99 0.55 8.08
N THR A 116 17.79 -0.49 8.31
CA THR A 116 17.88 -1.18 9.60
C THR A 116 19.33 -1.49 9.92
N GLY A 117 19.74 -1.41 11.18
CA GLY A 117 21.07 -1.83 11.58
C GLY A 117 21.25 -3.34 11.44
N ALA A 118 22.37 -3.80 10.88
CA ALA A 118 22.65 -5.23 10.69
C ALA A 118 22.69 -6.02 12.00
N ASN A 119 22.97 -5.33 13.12
CA ASN A 119 22.98 -5.88 14.47
C ASN A 119 21.69 -5.62 15.26
N ASP A 120 20.64 -5.03 14.63
CA ASP A 120 19.36 -4.80 15.28
C ASP A 120 18.52 -6.09 15.31
N ARG A 121 18.86 -6.94 16.30
CA ARG A 121 18.27 -8.28 16.45
C ARG A 121 16.96 -8.29 17.24
N GLY A 122 16.60 -7.17 17.91
CA GLY A 122 15.36 -7.09 18.70
C GLY A 122 14.14 -7.33 17.82
N PHE A 123 13.24 -8.23 18.25
CA PHE A 123 12.06 -8.64 17.47
C PHE A 123 12.40 -9.06 16.02
N TYR A 124 13.59 -9.58 15.78
CA TYR A 124 14.08 -10.03 14.46
C TYR A 124 14.11 -8.94 13.37
N ARG A 125 14.21 -7.65 13.74
CA ARG A 125 14.17 -6.54 12.77
C ARG A 125 15.14 -6.70 11.61
N ASN A 126 16.40 -7.04 11.89
CA ASN A 126 17.37 -7.28 10.84
C ASN A 126 17.01 -8.46 9.92
N LYS A 127 16.51 -9.57 10.48
CA LYS A 127 16.09 -10.74 9.71
C LYS A 127 14.86 -10.43 8.84
N LEU A 128 13.86 -9.76 9.40
CA LEU A 128 12.64 -9.36 8.69
C LEU A 128 12.94 -8.31 7.61
N THR A 129 13.88 -7.38 7.87
CA THR A 129 14.37 -6.46 6.84
C THR A 129 15.04 -7.20 5.69
N GLN A 130 15.88 -8.22 5.97
CA GLN A 130 16.49 -9.03 4.92
C GLN A 130 15.43 -9.75 4.08
N ARG A 131 14.42 -10.34 4.70
CA ARG A 131 13.33 -11.00 3.96
C ARG A 131 12.54 -10.03 3.10
N THR A 132 12.27 -8.83 3.62
CA THR A 132 11.64 -7.76 2.83
C THR A 132 12.51 -7.39 1.63
N LYS A 133 13.82 -7.27 1.83
CA LYS A 133 14.78 -7.02 0.73
C LYS A 133 14.75 -8.12 -0.32
N ASP A 134 14.84 -9.37 0.11
CA ASP A 134 14.88 -10.52 -0.80
C ASP A 134 13.60 -10.59 -1.66
N GLU A 135 12.44 -10.26 -1.09
CA GLU A 135 11.19 -10.25 -1.85
C GLU A 135 11.11 -9.05 -2.82
N PHE A 136 11.55 -7.86 -2.41
CA PHE A 136 11.66 -6.72 -3.32
C PHE A 136 12.63 -6.99 -4.48
N ASP A 137 13.83 -7.50 -4.20
CA ASP A 137 14.82 -7.87 -5.22
C ASP A 137 14.26 -8.87 -6.24
N LYS A 138 13.54 -9.89 -5.75
CA LYS A 138 12.88 -10.91 -6.57
C LYS A 138 11.81 -10.30 -7.47
N LEU A 139 10.95 -9.45 -6.91
CA LEU A 139 9.84 -8.82 -7.65
C LEU A 139 10.33 -7.78 -8.64
N GLU A 140 11.33 -6.96 -8.31
CA GLU A 140 11.96 -6.01 -9.23
C GLU A 140 12.61 -6.73 -10.40
N LYS A 141 13.34 -7.81 -10.14
CA LYS A 141 13.97 -8.63 -11.19
C LYS A 141 12.94 -9.21 -12.16
N ALA A 142 11.79 -9.63 -11.65
CA ALA A 142 10.69 -10.16 -12.47
C ALA A 142 9.91 -9.05 -13.21
N ASN A 143 9.96 -7.81 -12.72
CA ASN A 143 9.20 -6.68 -13.21
C ASN A 143 10.07 -5.41 -13.31
N PRO A 144 11.00 -5.34 -14.27
CA PRO A 144 11.93 -4.22 -14.38
C PRO A 144 11.22 -2.86 -14.44
N GLY A 145 11.66 -1.91 -13.61
CA GLY A 145 11.09 -0.57 -13.52
C GLY A 145 9.92 -0.43 -12.52
N ASN A 146 9.47 -1.52 -11.89
CA ASN A 146 8.56 -1.53 -10.75
C ASN A 146 9.32 -1.91 -9.47
N PHE A 147 8.67 -1.82 -8.32
CA PHE A 147 9.27 -2.17 -7.01
C PHE A 147 10.58 -1.43 -6.73
N ILE A 148 10.66 -0.16 -7.12
CA ILE A 148 11.84 0.67 -6.87
C ILE A 148 12.10 0.70 -5.36
N HIS A 149 13.29 0.29 -4.95
CA HIS A 149 13.58 0.23 -3.52
C HIS A 149 15.04 0.55 -3.16
N ARG A 150 15.22 0.89 -1.89
CA ARG A 150 16.50 0.99 -1.20
C ARG A 150 16.35 0.32 0.16
N ILE A 151 16.70 -0.96 0.26
CA ILE A 151 16.61 -1.71 1.51
C ILE A 151 18.00 -2.11 1.94
N GLU A 152 18.43 -1.63 3.10
CA GLU A 152 19.81 -1.78 3.56
C GLU A 152 19.88 -2.25 5.01
N LEU A 153 20.74 -3.25 5.26
CA LEU A 153 21.22 -3.62 6.57
C LEU A 153 22.55 -2.92 6.80
N ILE A 154 22.55 -1.87 7.64
CA ILE A 154 23.70 -1.00 7.86
C ILE A 154 24.74 -1.72 8.71
N PRO A 155 25.94 -2.02 8.17
CA PRO A 155 26.95 -2.80 8.87
C PRO A 155 27.41 -2.15 10.19
N GLY A 156 27.58 -2.98 11.22
CA GLY A 156 28.04 -2.55 12.53
C GLY A 156 27.01 -1.82 13.40
N MET A 157 25.87 -1.38 12.82
CA MET A 157 24.84 -0.62 13.53
C MET A 157 23.83 -1.54 14.21
N GLY A 158 23.37 -1.14 15.38
CA GLY A 158 22.24 -1.71 16.11
C GLY A 158 20.96 -0.94 15.80
N HIS A 159 20.13 -0.71 16.84
CA HIS A 159 18.86 0.00 16.68
C HIS A 159 19.01 1.48 16.29
N GLY A 160 20.09 2.13 16.67
CA GLY A 160 20.39 3.52 16.28
C GLY A 160 21.15 3.56 14.95
N ILE A 161 20.57 4.21 13.96
CA ILE A 161 21.16 4.43 12.62
C ILE A 161 21.10 5.91 12.26
N ASP A 162 21.73 6.33 11.15
CA ASP A 162 21.52 7.67 10.62
C ASP A 162 20.18 7.77 9.87
N TYR A 163 19.21 8.43 10.48
CA TYR A 163 17.87 8.61 9.93
C TYR A 163 17.76 9.71 8.87
N LYS A 164 18.77 10.59 8.75
CA LYS A 164 18.72 11.76 7.86
C LYS A 164 18.70 11.41 6.38
N LEU A 165 19.15 10.21 6.03
CA LEU A 165 19.27 9.77 4.63
C LEU A 165 17.92 9.44 3.99
N THR A 166 16.85 9.28 4.76
CA THR A 166 15.56 8.76 4.26
C THR A 166 14.75 9.80 3.53
N THR A 167 14.44 10.93 4.15
CA THR A 167 13.52 11.90 3.54
C THR A 167 14.06 12.57 2.27
N PRO A 168 15.37 12.89 2.13
CA PRO A 168 15.93 13.37 0.87
C PRO A 168 15.83 12.35 -0.27
N TRP A 169 15.87 11.05 0.06
CA TRP A 169 15.67 10.00 -0.92
C TRP A 169 14.19 9.90 -1.33
N LEU A 170 13.25 9.91 -0.39
CA LEU A 170 11.81 9.86 -0.66
C LEU A 170 11.36 11.01 -1.57
N LYS A 171 11.85 12.23 -1.32
CA LYS A 171 11.52 13.44 -2.04
C LYS A 171 11.77 13.36 -3.55
N GLN A 172 12.64 12.47 -4.01
CA GLN A 172 12.96 12.30 -5.42
C GLN A 172 11.82 11.68 -6.22
N TYR A 173 10.87 11.03 -5.56
CA TYR A 173 9.79 10.28 -6.21
C TYR A 173 8.48 11.05 -6.26
N THR A 174 7.71 10.75 -7.28
CA THR A 174 6.37 11.30 -7.50
C THR A 174 5.45 10.13 -7.84
N ARG A 175 4.26 10.10 -7.24
CA ARG A 175 3.27 9.07 -7.49
C ARG A 175 2.77 9.12 -8.93
N ASN A 176 2.60 7.96 -9.54
CA ASN A 176 1.76 7.78 -10.70
C ASN A 176 0.34 7.38 -10.23
N PRO A 177 -0.68 8.23 -10.37
CA PRO A 177 -2.04 7.89 -9.94
C PRO A 177 -2.77 6.93 -10.89
N TYR A 178 -2.21 6.66 -12.09
CA TYR A 178 -2.80 5.87 -13.15
C TYR A 178 -1.86 4.75 -13.62
N PRO A 179 -1.36 3.88 -12.73
CA PRO A 179 -0.52 2.79 -13.15
C PRO A 179 -1.35 1.81 -13.99
N LYS A 180 -0.75 1.31 -15.07
CA LYS A 180 -1.39 0.30 -15.94
C LYS A 180 -1.20 -1.12 -15.45
N HIS A 181 -0.33 -1.31 -14.47
CA HIS A 181 -0.15 -2.58 -13.80
C HIS A 181 -0.34 -2.37 -12.29
N VAL A 182 -1.35 -3.02 -11.71
CA VAL A 182 -1.71 -2.93 -10.30
C VAL A 182 -1.67 -4.32 -9.68
N SER A 183 -0.90 -4.47 -8.61
CA SER A 183 -0.87 -5.65 -7.77
C SER A 183 -1.36 -5.26 -6.38
N TRP A 184 -2.41 -5.90 -5.90
CA TRP A 184 -3.03 -5.54 -4.63
C TRP A 184 -3.48 -6.76 -3.84
N GLU A 185 -2.82 -7.05 -2.76
CA GLU A 185 -3.30 -7.97 -1.75
C GLU A 185 -4.15 -7.19 -0.73
N ASN A 186 -5.47 -7.37 -0.80
CA ASN A 186 -6.41 -6.72 0.11
C ASN A 186 -6.49 -7.52 1.41
N PHE A 187 -5.86 -7.02 2.44
CA PHE A 187 -5.76 -7.65 3.75
C PHE A 187 -6.43 -6.83 4.84
N GLU A 188 -6.77 -7.51 5.90
CA GLU A 188 -7.37 -6.91 7.09
C GLU A 188 -6.31 -6.18 7.92
N MET A 189 -6.64 -4.99 8.40
CA MET A 189 -5.84 -4.22 9.34
C MET A 189 -6.74 -3.69 10.46
N ASP A 190 -6.64 -4.30 11.64
CA ASP A 190 -7.44 -3.99 12.83
C ASP A 190 -8.96 -3.94 12.55
N GLY A 191 -9.49 -4.99 11.90
CA GLY A 191 -10.91 -5.13 11.55
C GLY A 191 -11.34 -4.33 10.32
N LEU A 192 -10.42 -3.68 9.61
CA LEU A 192 -10.71 -2.90 8.41
C LEU A 192 -10.06 -3.49 7.17
N TYR A 193 -10.81 -3.48 6.08
CA TYR A 193 -10.33 -3.70 4.72
C TYR A 193 -10.43 -2.41 3.93
N ARG A 194 -9.60 -2.26 2.93
CA ARG A 194 -9.78 -1.20 1.96
C ARG A 194 -10.75 -1.63 0.88
N ASN A 195 -11.65 -0.73 0.50
CA ASN A 195 -12.56 -0.97 -0.62
C ASN A 195 -11.97 -0.50 -1.95
N GLY A 196 -10.97 0.37 -1.94
CA GLY A 196 -10.39 0.93 -3.15
C GLY A 196 -8.87 0.91 -3.17
N PHE A 197 -8.29 0.68 -4.37
CA PHE A 197 -6.85 0.71 -4.60
C PHE A 197 -6.59 1.12 -6.06
N TYR A 198 -5.93 2.26 -6.28
CA TYR A 198 -5.82 2.93 -7.59
C TYR A 198 -7.19 3.13 -8.25
N ASN A 199 -7.48 2.41 -9.33
CA ASN A 199 -8.75 2.48 -10.04
C ASN A 199 -9.65 1.24 -9.84
N LEU A 200 -9.25 0.33 -8.94
CA LEU A 200 -10.05 -0.80 -8.51
C LEU A 200 -10.89 -0.45 -7.28
N PHE A 201 -12.16 -0.84 -7.27
CA PHE A 201 -13.04 -0.73 -6.12
C PHE A 201 -13.77 -2.06 -5.87
N VAL A 202 -13.72 -2.54 -4.65
CA VAL A 202 -14.39 -3.76 -4.20
C VAL A 202 -15.72 -3.38 -3.58
N GLU A 203 -16.81 -3.70 -4.26
CA GLU A 203 -18.17 -3.49 -3.78
C GLU A 203 -18.61 -4.64 -2.88
N GLU A 204 -18.31 -5.89 -3.29
CA GLU A 204 -18.53 -7.08 -2.49
C GLU A 204 -17.24 -7.90 -2.44
N ARG A 205 -16.82 -8.26 -1.24
CA ARG A 205 -15.60 -9.05 -1.04
C ARG A 205 -15.78 -10.48 -1.56
N SER A 206 -14.70 -11.05 -2.09
CA SER A 206 -14.65 -12.43 -2.58
C SER A 206 -14.65 -13.46 -1.45
N ASN A 207 -14.44 -13.04 -0.22
CA ASN A 207 -14.39 -13.90 0.95
C ASN A 207 -14.83 -13.16 2.21
N ASP A 208 -15.56 -13.86 3.09
CA ASP A 208 -16.04 -13.35 4.37
C ASP A 208 -15.12 -13.75 5.54
N ASP A 209 -14.20 -14.68 5.32
CA ASP A 209 -13.21 -15.09 6.32
C ASP A 209 -12.13 -14.01 6.49
N THR A 210 -11.90 -13.60 7.74
CA THR A 210 -10.85 -12.61 8.07
C THR A 210 -9.43 -13.13 7.89
N GLN A 211 -9.24 -14.45 7.87
CA GLN A 211 -7.93 -15.08 7.66
C GLN A 211 -7.55 -15.18 6.18
N SER A 212 -8.52 -15.08 5.29
CA SER A 212 -8.29 -15.11 3.85
C SER A 212 -8.23 -13.70 3.28
N ARG A 213 -7.33 -13.53 2.34
CA ARG A 213 -7.12 -12.28 1.61
C ARG A 213 -7.51 -12.47 0.17
N THR A 214 -7.78 -11.36 -0.50
CA THR A 214 -7.99 -11.38 -1.94
C THR A 214 -6.84 -10.63 -2.62
N HIS A 215 -6.20 -11.28 -3.57
CA HIS A 215 -5.18 -10.68 -4.43
C HIS A 215 -5.79 -10.31 -5.78
N TYR A 216 -5.58 -9.08 -6.17
CA TYR A 216 -5.97 -8.51 -7.46
C TYR A 216 -4.72 -8.18 -8.25
N GLU A 217 -4.59 -8.77 -9.44
CA GLU A 217 -3.53 -8.45 -10.38
C GLU A 217 -4.17 -7.93 -11.66
N MET A 218 -4.02 -6.66 -11.94
CA MET A 218 -4.59 -6.00 -13.12
C MET A 218 -3.48 -5.51 -14.04
N ASP A 219 -3.64 -5.78 -15.34
CA ASP A 219 -2.79 -5.23 -16.39
C ASP A 219 -3.65 -4.58 -17.48
N ILE A 220 -3.23 -3.40 -17.92
CA ILE A 220 -3.90 -2.63 -18.98
C ILE A 220 -2.92 -2.44 -20.14
N GLN A 221 -3.23 -3.06 -21.27
CA GLN A 221 -2.48 -2.93 -22.51
C GLN A 221 -3.39 -2.30 -23.58
N GLU A 222 -3.15 -1.02 -23.87
CA GLU A 222 -4.07 -0.23 -24.69
C GLU A 222 -5.49 -0.26 -24.11
N ASN A 223 -6.45 -0.88 -24.82
CA ASN A 223 -7.83 -1.05 -24.41
C ASN A 223 -8.18 -2.47 -23.93
N ASN A 224 -7.16 -3.32 -23.76
CA ASN A 224 -7.34 -4.66 -23.20
C ASN A 224 -6.95 -4.65 -21.72
N ILE A 225 -7.89 -5.03 -20.88
CA ILE A 225 -7.72 -5.11 -19.45
C ILE A 225 -7.78 -6.58 -19.03
N SER A 226 -6.76 -7.07 -18.38
CA SER A 226 -6.77 -8.36 -17.70
C SER A 226 -6.80 -8.15 -16.19
N LEU A 227 -7.67 -8.88 -15.50
CA LEU A 227 -7.77 -8.87 -14.05
C LEU A 227 -7.80 -10.30 -13.52
N LYS A 228 -6.80 -10.64 -12.74
CA LYS A 228 -6.75 -11.89 -12.00
C LYS A 228 -7.18 -11.62 -10.56
N ILE A 229 -8.07 -12.45 -10.04
CA ILE A 229 -8.60 -12.33 -8.68
C ILE A 229 -8.48 -13.68 -8.00
N ASP A 230 -7.60 -13.76 -7.00
CA ASP A 230 -7.33 -14.99 -6.25
C ASP A 230 -7.60 -14.78 -4.76
N LEU A 231 -8.08 -15.83 -4.10
CA LEU A 231 -8.01 -15.95 -2.65
C LEU A 231 -6.60 -16.36 -2.26
N VAL A 232 -6.03 -15.70 -1.26
CA VAL A 232 -4.67 -15.96 -0.77
C VAL A 232 -4.72 -16.48 0.65
N THR A 233 -4.07 -17.61 0.89
CA THR A 233 -3.85 -18.12 2.23
C THR A 233 -2.37 -18.20 2.54
N TYR A 234 -2.03 -17.88 3.80
CA TYR A 234 -0.68 -17.90 4.33
C TYR A 234 -0.51 -19.08 5.29
N LYS A 235 0.54 -19.83 5.09
CA LYS A 235 0.99 -20.86 6.02
C LYS A 235 2.36 -20.45 6.54
N ALA A 236 2.46 -20.20 7.84
CA ALA A 236 3.75 -19.92 8.46
C ALA A 236 4.68 -21.12 8.35
N THR A 237 5.88 -20.92 7.84
CA THR A 237 6.94 -21.94 7.71
C THR A 237 8.01 -21.77 8.78
N GLU A 238 8.12 -20.57 9.35
CA GLU A 238 9.01 -20.29 10.47
C GLU A 238 8.29 -19.40 11.48
N ILE A 239 8.25 -19.84 12.74
CA ILE A 239 7.65 -19.08 13.86
C ILE A 239 8.68 -18.99 14.98
N ASP A 240 8.89 -17.78 15.50
CA ASP A 240 9.71 -17.59 16.70
C ASP A 240 9.05 -18.23 17.93
N PRO A 241 9.75 -19.10 18.67
CA PRO A 241 9.17 -19.79 19.79
C PRO A 241 8.94 -18.90 21.04
N ASN A 242 9.61 -17.75 21.13
CA ASN A 242 9.55 -16.90 22.31
C ASN A 242 8.40 -15.87 22.25
N TRP A 243 8.17 -15.31 21.07
CA TRP A 243 7.22 -14.23 20.84
C TRP A 243 6.05 -14.62 19.94
N GLY A 244 6.11 -15.81 19.34
CA GLY A 244 5.11 -16.24 18.37
C GLY A 244 5.12 -15.44 17.07
N ILE A 245 6.23 -14.74 16.76
CA ILE A 245 6.34 -13.95 15.54
C ILE A 245 6.48 -14.89 14.35
N GLU A 246 5.57 -14.81 13.41
CA GLU A 246 5.66 -15.55 12.14
C GLU A 246 6.72 -14.86 11.27
N LEU A 247 7.83 -15.57 11.01
CA LEU A 247 9.01 -15.01 10.35
C LEU A 247 9.05 -15.29 8.85
N ASP A 248 8.43 -16.38 8.41
CA ASP A 248 8.40 -16.80 7.01
C ASP A 248 7.10 -17.53 6.66
N PHE A 249 6.75 -17.53 5.35
CA PHE A 249 5.46 -18.01 4.88
C PHE A 249 5.55 -18.69 3.52
N GLU A 250 4.68 -19.68 3.30
CA GLU A 250 4.24 -20.12 1.99
C GLU A 250 2.88 -19.48 1.67
N LYS A 251 2.72 -18.97 0.44
CA LYS A 251 1.46 -18.50 -0.09
C LYS A 251 0.82 -19.51 -1.01
N SER A 252 -0.48 -19.73 -0.88
CA SER A 252 -1.27 -20.46 -1.86
C SER A 252 -2.38 -19.59 -2.42
N TYR A 253 -2.68 -19.79 -3.71
CA TYR A 253 -3.62 -19.00 -4.46
C TYR A 253 -4.71 -19.88 -5.03
N GLN A 254 -5.98 -19.45 -4.93
CA GLN A 254 -7.13 -20.10 -5.52
C GLN A 254 -7.99 -19.05 -6.23
N PRO A 255 -8.45 -19.26 -7.48
CA PRO A 255 -9.32 -18.31 -8.15
C PRO A 255 -10.56 -17.98 -7.31
N ALA A 256 -10.87 -16.70 -7.20
CA ALA A 256 -12.09 -16.25 -6.55
C ALA A 256 -13.32 -16.64 -7.40
N THR A 257 -14.38 -17.10 -6.73
CA THR A 257 -15.64 -17.55 -7.37
C THR A 257 -16.83 -16.65 -7.09
N LYS A 258 -16.68 -15.65 -6.22
CA LYS A 258 -17.71 -14.66 -5.87
C LYS A 258 -17.08 -13.31 -5.59
N GLY A 259 -17.91 -12.28 -5.48
CA GLY A 259 -17.52 -10.90 -5.20
C GLY A 259 -17.86 -9.98 -6.35
N LYS A 260 -17.89 -8.68 -6.07
CA LYS A 260 -18.13 -7.64 -7.06
C LYS A 260 -17.03 -6.60 -7.04
N VAL A 261 -16.53 -6.26 -8.22
CA VAL A 261 -15.50 -5.25 -8.40
C VAL A 261 -15.93 -4.24 -9.46
N ILE A 262 -15.51 -3.01 -9.25
CA ILE A 262 -15.68 -1.92 -10.20
C ILE A 262 -14.28 -1.49 -10.65
N ILE A 263 -14.07 -1.44 -11.96
CA ILE A 263 -12.87 -0.93 -12.58
C ILE A 263 -13.18 0.45 -13.12
N TYR A 264 -12.68 1.48 -12.47
CA TYR A 264 -12.85 2.86 -12.91
C TYR A 264 -11.85 3.21 -14.02
N LEU A 265 -12.31 3.99 -15.02
CA LEU A 265 -11.56 4.26 -16.23
C LEU A 265 -11.60 5.74 -16.61
N ASN A 266 -10.49 6.21 -17.18
CA ASN A 266 -10.35 7.52 -17.81
C ASN A 266 -9.38 7.44 -19.00
N ASP A 267 -9.20 8.55 -19.74
CA ASP A 267 -8.33 8.63 -20.93
C ASP A 267 -6.81 8.48 -20.60
N LYS A 268 -6.42 8.44 -19.32
CA LYS A 268 -5.04 8.12 -18.90
C LYS A 268 -4.78 6.63 -18.88
N LEU A 269 -5.84 5.83 -18.68
CA LEU A 269 -5.76 4.37 -18.59
C LEU A 269 -6.07 3.71 -19.92
N VAL A 270 -7.12 4.13 -20.63
CA VAL A 270 -7.62 3.55 -21.88
C VAL A 270 -8.14 4.64 -22.83
N ASP A 271 -8.30 4.35 -24.10
CA ASP A 271 -9.01 5.23 -25.05
C ASP A 271 -10.53 4.99 -24.96
N LEU A 272 -11.24 5.88 -24.27
CA LEU A 272 -12.70 5.77 -24.07
C LEU A 272 -13.52 5.86 -25.35
N ASN A 273 -12.95 6.26 -26.49
CA ASN A 273 -13.62 6.33 -27.79
C ASN A 273 -13.64 4.97 -28.51
N LYS A 274 -12.81 4.03 -28.07
CA LYS A 274 -12.69 2.69 -28.64
C LYS A 274 -13.40 1.64 -27.80
N GLU A 275 -13.55 0.45 -28.35
CA GLU A 275 -14.00 -0.70 -27.59
C GLU A 275 -12.94 -1.09 -26.56
N ILE A 276 -13.40 -1.49 -25.38
CA ILE A 276 -12.59 -2.01 -24.28
C ILE A 276 -12.94 -3.48 -24.11
N THR A 277 -11.93 -4.31 -23.97
CA THR A 277 -12.08 -5.73 -23.61
C THR A 277 -11.59 -5.92 -22.19
N LEU A 278 -12.39 -6.53 -21.33
CA LEU A 278 -12.03 -6.94 -19.99
C LEU A 278 -12.10 -8.46 -19.86
N VAL A 279 -11.00 -9.05 -19.46
CA VAL A 279 -10.90 -10.48 -19.14
C VAL A 279 -10.66 -10.63 -17.63
N VAL A 280 -11.49 -11.40 -16.95
CA VAL A 280 -11.35 -11.69 -15.50
C VAL A 280 -11.15 -13.19 -15.32
N ASN A 281 -10.09 -13.59 -14.66
CA ASN A 281 -9.72 -15.01 -14.45
C ASN A 281 -9.77 -15.84 -15.73
N GLY A 282 -9.34 -15.25 -16.86
CA GLY A 282 -9.30 -15.92 -18.17
C GLY A 282 -10.61 -15.94 -18.93
N LYS A 283 -11.71 -15.39 -18.40
CA LYS A 283 -13.01 -15.30 -19.08
C LYS A 283 -13.32 -13.87 -19.49
N GLU A 284 -13.88 -13.66 -20.69
CA GLU A 284 -14.33 -12.34 -21.13
C GLU A 284 -15.50 -11.88 -20.26
N ALA A 285 -15.28 -10.83 -19.48
CA ALA A 285 -16.27 -10.24 -18.59
C ALA A 285 -16.99 -9.06 -19.22
N PHE A 286 -16.31 -8.36 -20.15
CA PHE A 286 -16.89 -7.23 -20.85
C PHE A 286 -16.19 -7.02 -22.19
N LYS A 287 -16.97 -6.66 -23.22
CA LYS A 287 -16.47 -6.15 -24.49
C LYS A 287 -17.42 -5.11 -25.04
N GLY A 288 -16.94 -3.91 -25.29
CA GLY A 288 -17.75 -2.82 -25.82
C GLY A 288 -17.23 -1.44 -25.49
N LYS A 289 -18.01 -0.42 -25.82
CA LYS A 289 -17.72 0.97 -25.51
C LYS A 289 -18.30 1.35 -24.15
N VAL A 290 -17.49 2.01 -23.33
CA VAL A 290 -17.92 2.55 -22.03
C VAL A 290 -18.21 4.04 -22.18
N LYS A 291 -19.41 4.45 -21.80
CA LYS A 291 -19.82 5.87 -21.90
C LYS A 291 -19.46 6.61 -20.61
N PRO A 292 -18.85 7.81 -20.71
CA PRO A 292 -18.69 8.69 -19.57
C PRO A 292 -20.03 9.03 -18.93
N GLN A 293 -20.09 9.00 -17.58
CA GLN A 293 -21.28 9.32 -16.80
C GLN A 293 -20.89 10.10 -15.56
N LEU A 294 -21.67 11.13 -15.21
CA LEU A 294 -21.47 11.92 -14.01
C LEU A 294 -21.54 11.04 -12.74
N LYS A 295 -22.39 10.01 -12.72
CA LYS A 295 -22.49 9.05 -11.62
C LYS A 295 -21.11 8.45 -11.28
N ASN A 296 -20.33 8.05 -12.29
CA ASN A 296 -19.01 7.44 -12.08
C ASN A 296 -18.02 8.46 -11.48
N MET A 297 -18.07 9.71 -11.90
CA MET A 297 -17.24 10.77 -11.34
C MET A 297 -17.55 11.01 -9.87
N VAL A 298 -18.85 11.09 -9.53
CA VAL A 298 -19.29 11.26 -8.13
C VAL A 298 -18.90 10.08 -7.27
N ASN A 299 -19.15 8.86 -7.75
CA ASN A 299 -18.85 7.64 -7.00
C ASN A 299 -17.33 7.47 -6.79
N SER A 300 -16.51 7.67 -7.82
CA SER A 300 -15.05 7.56 -7.68
C SER A 300 -14.48 8.68 -6.80
N CYS A 301 -15.01 9.89 -6.88
CA CYS A 301 -14.63 10.96 -5.96
C CYS A 301 -14.91 10.58 -4.50
N ALA A 302 -16.09 10.02 -4.22
CA ALA A 302 -16.46 9.56 -2.88
C ALA A 302 -15.62 8.35 -2.41
N ALA A 303 -15.33 7.41 -3.33
CA ALA A 303 -14.60 6.19 -3.02
C ALA A 303 -13.11 6.45 -2.71
N PHE A 304 -12.44 7.25 -3.54
CA PHE A 304 -11.01 7.48 -3.44
C PHE A 304 -10.64 8.77 -2.72
N PHE A 305 -11.51 9.76 -2.76
CA PHE A 305 -11.29 11.10 -2.19
C PHE A 305 -9.92 11.70 -2.59
N ASP A 306 -9.61 11.61 -3.87
CA ASP A 306 -8.33 12.00 -4.44
C ASP A 306 -8.61 12.81 -5.71
N PRO A 307 -8.13 14.04 -5.84
CA PRO A 307 -8.40 14.91 -7.00
C PRO A 307 -7.89 14.34 -8.32
N GLU A 308 -6.88 13.44 -8.28
CA GLU A 308 -6.37 12.76 -9.45
C GLU A 308 -7.21 11.53 -9.84
N ARG A 309 -8.01 10.97 -8.93
CA ARG A 309 -8.76 9.72 -9.14
C ARG A 309 -10.26 9.95 -9.29
N ILE A 310 -10.63 10.92 -10.15
CA ILE A 310 -12.01 11.17 -10.57
C ILE A 310 -12.18 10.55 -11.96
N TYR A 311 -12.98 9.50 -12.05
CA TYR A 311 -13.11 8.69 -13.25
C TYR A 311 -14.49 8.86 -13.89
N PRO A 312 -14.58 9.22 -15.19
CA PRO A 312 -15.86 9.37 -15.89
C PRO A 312 -16.51 8.05 -16.28
N ALA A 313 -15.75 6.97 -16.36
CA ALA A 313 -16.24 5.67 -16.83
C ALA A 313 -15.92 4.55 -15.83
N ALA A 314 -16.70 3.47 -15.87
CA ALA A 314 -16.48 2.28 -15.04
C ALA A 314 -17.05 1.04 -15.71
N ILE A 315 -16.45 -0.13 -15.41
CA ILE A 315 -16.96 -1.46 -15.72
C ILE A 315 -17.20 -2.16 -14.38
N GLU A 316 -18.43 -2.61 -14.17
CA GLU A 316 -18.84 -3.40 -13.00
C GLU A 316 -18.78 -4.90 -13.37
N VAL A 317 -18.20 -5.72 -12.51
CA VAL A 317 -18.07 -7.15 -12.69
C VAL A 317 -18.57 -7.88 -11.46
N ASN A 318 -19.50 -8.79 -11.64
CA ASN A 318 -19.88 -9.79 -10.66
C ASN A 318 -19.13 -11.10 -11.01
N ILE A 319 -18.23 -11.54 -10.14
CA ILE A 319 -17.37 -12.69 -10.39
C ILE A 319 -18.19 -13.99 -10.50
N ALA A 320 -19.31 -14.07 -9.78
CA ALA A 320 -20.20 -15.24 -9.83
C ALA A 320 -20.82 -15.47 -11.21
N ASP A 321 -21.03 -14.42 -12.00
CA ASP A 321 -21.60 -14.53 -13.36
C ASP A 321 -20.61 -15.08 -14.37
N LEU A 322 -19.34 -15.23 -14.00
CA LEU A 322 -18.26 -15.72 -14.84
C LEU A 322 -17.92 -17.22 -14.57
N GLN A 323 -18.72 -17.93 -13.75
CA GLN A 323 -18.47 -19.35 -13.42
C GLN A 323 -18.81 -20.30 -14.55
#